data_7ff9c143d9e835b80e23ca3182d7b8ff
#
_entry.id   7ff9c143d9e835b80e23ca3182d7b8ff
#
_cell.length_a   1.000
_cell.length_b   1.000
_cell.length_c   1.000
_cell.angle_alpha   90.00
_cell.angle_beta   90.00
_cell.angle_gamma   90.00
#
_symmetry.space_group_name_H-M   'P 1'
#
loop_
_entity.id
_entity.type
_entity.pdbx_description
1 polymer ?
#
loop_
_entity_poly.entity_id
_entity_poly.type
_entity_poly.pdbx_seq_one_letter_code
_entity_poly.pdbx_strand_id
1 'polypeptide(L)'
;MKQKNHNFRLAEDTVFSVEENLSTVFKDRSNQVFHRLDNILKIFKEEKVSTSHFNQSSGIGYDDISREKIDEVYARVFRAQKAAVRLQFVSGTHAISSVLFGILRPGDLMLSITGQPYDTLEEVIGITVSYTHLTLPTIYSV
;
A
#
# COMPACT_ATOMS: atom_id res chain seq x y z
N MET A 1 26.90 -37.98 -16.68
CA MET A 1 26.92 -37.64 -15.24
C MET A 1 27.89 -36.49 -14.87
N LYS A 2 29.14 -36.47 -15.41
CA LYS A 2 30.14 -35.43 -15.09
C LYS A 2 29.74 -34.01 -15.52
N GLN A 3 29.06 -33.84 -16.66
CA GLN A 3 28.66 -32.52 -17.19
C GLN A 3 27.55 -31.85 -16.35
N LYS A 4 26.62 -32.65 -15.82
CA LYS A 4 25.56 -32.15 -14.92
C LYS A 4 26.11 -31.58 -13.61
N ASN A 5 27.17 -32.22 -13.05
CA ASN A 5 27.85 -31.77 -11.85
C ASN A 5 28.66 -30.48 -12.07
N HIS A 6 29.21 -30.28 -13.27
CA HIS A 6 29.98 -29.08 -13.60
C HIS A 6 29.06 -27.85 -13.71
N ASN A 7 27.92 -27.97 -14.41
CA ASN A 7 26.96 -26.89 -14.55
C ASN A 7 26.32 -26.52 -13.20
N PHE A 8 26.11 -27.50 -12.32
CA PHE A 8 25.55 -27.24 -10.99
C PHE A 8 26.54 -26.42 -10.13
N ARG A 9 27.82 -26.78 -10.11
CA ARG A 9 28.87 -26.02 -9.41
C ARG A 9 29.03 -24.59 -9.94
N LEU A 10 29.01 -24.43 -11.27
CA LEU A 10 29.09 -23.12 -11.88
C LEU A 10 27.90 -22.22 -11.48
N ALA A 11 26.70 -22.80 -11.35
CA ALA A 11 25.54 -22.09 -10.89
C ALA A 11 25.66 -21.68 -9.42
N GLU A 12 26.15 -22.58 -8.56
CA GLU A 12 26.42 -22.30 -7.13
C GLU A 12 27.45 -21.18 -6.98
N ASP A 13 28.58 -21.25 -7.69
CA ASP A 13 29.65 -20.26 -7.64
C ASP A 13 29.13 -18.88 -8.11
N THR A 14 28.28 -18.88 -9.14
CA THR A 14 27.67 -17.64 -9.64
C THR A 14 26.72 -17.03 -8.61
N VAL A 15 25.84 -17.83 -7.99
CA VAL A 15 24.92 -17.37 -6.94
C VAL A 15 25.73 -16.79 -5.76
N PHE A 16 26.74 -17.51 -5.28
CA PHE A 16 27.56 -17.06 -4.17
C PHE A 16 28.27 -15.74 -4.47
N SER A 17 28.85 -15.57 -5.66
CA SER A 17 29.47 -14.32 -6.09
C SER A 17 28.48 -13.16 -6.14
N VAL A 18 27.25 -13.39 -6.61
CA VAL A 18 26.19 -12.36 -6.64
C VAL A 18 25.74 -12.00 -5.23
N GLU A 19 25.55 -12.98 -4.35
CA GLU A 19 25.19 -12.74 -2.95
C GLU A 19 26.26 -11.93 -2.22
N GLU A 20 27.54 -12.24 -2.43
CA GLU A 20 28.65 -11.47 -1.85
C GLU A 20 28.64 -10.01 -2.33
N ASN A 21 28.48 -9.79 -3.64
CA ASN A 21 28.39 -8.45 -4.21
C ASN A 21 27.17 -7.65 -3.74
N LEU A 22 26.06 -8.32 -3.41
CA LEU A 22 24.84 -7.69 -2.89
C LEU A 22 24.77 -7.61 -1.37
N SER A 23 25.76 -8.15 -0.65
CA SER A 23 25.73 -8.25 0.81
C SER A 23 25.51 -6.91 1.52
N THR A 24 26.17 -5.85 1.04
CA THR A 24 25.99 -4.48 1.57
C THR A 24 24.57 -3.96 1.32
N VAL A 25 24.02 -4.19 0.12
CA VAL A 25 22.66 -3.79 -0.23
C VAL A 25 21.64 -4.51 0.65
N PHE A 26 21.81 -5.80 0.88
CA PHE A 26 20.94 -6.58 1.75
C PHE A 26 21.02 -6.10 3.21
N LYS A 27 22.22 -5.78 3.70
CA LYS A 27 22.42 -5.24 5.04
C LYS A 27 21.73 -3.89 5.22
N ASP A 28 21.88 -2.99 4.25
CA ASP A 28 21.23 -1.68 4.29
C ASP A 28 19.70 -1.80 4.23
N ARG A 29 19.18 -2.70 3.41
CA ARG A 29 17.74 -2.98 3.36
C ARG A 29 17.22 -3.56 4.68
N SER A 30 17.96 -4.50 5.27
CA SER A 30 17.62 -5.08 6.59
C SER A 30 17.57 -4.01 7.67
N ASN A 31 18.54 -3.10 7.70
CA ASN A 31 18.55 -1.99 8.63
C ASN A 31 17.35 -1.05 8.44
N GLN A 32 17.01 -0.74 7.19
CA GLN A 32 15.83 0.08 6.90
C GLN A 32 14.53 -0.58 7.38
N VAL A 33 14.39 -1.88 7.13
CA VAL A 33 13.22 -2.65 7.60
C VAL A 33 13.16 -2.65 9.12
N PHE A 34 14.29 -2.88 9.78
CA PHE A 34 14.39 -2.85 11.25
C PHE A 34 13.92 -1.49 11.81
N HIS A 35 14.42 -0.38 11.28
CA HIS A 35 14.02 0.94 11.74
C HIS A 35 12.54 1.24 11.51
N ARG A 36 11.97 0.78 10.38
CA ARG A 36 10.53 0.91 10.12
C ARG A 36 9.70 0.13 11.12
N LEU A 37 10.10 -1.12 11.39
CA LEU A 37 9.41 -1.96 12.38
C LEU A 37 9.51 -1.37 13.79
N ASP A 38 10.68 -0.92 14.20
CA ASP A 38 10.88 -0.27 15.49
C ASP A 38 9.98 0.96 15.65
N ASN A 39 9.87 1.78 14.60
CA ASN A 39 8.95 2.92 14.60
C ASN A 39 7.48 2.51 14.74
N ILE A 40 7.05 1.45 14.03
CA ILE A 40 5.69 0.92 14.16
C ILE A 40 5.42 0.43 15.58
N LEU A 41 6.36 -0.32 16.17
CA LEU A 41 6.22 -0.82 17.55
C LEU A 41 6.18 0.33 18.58
N LYS A 42 6.94 1.40 18.38
CA LYS A 42 6.84 2.62 19.18
C LYS A 42 5.46 3.25 19.10
N ILE A 43 4.92 3.38 17.88
CA ILE A 43 3.57 3.91 17.67
C ILE A 43 2.53 3.04 18.39
N PHE A 44 2.61 1.71 18.27
CA PHE A 44 1.72 0.79 18.99
C PHE A 44 1.76 1.00 20.50
N LYS A 45 2.96 1.19 21.06
CA LYS A 45 3.15 1.46 22.49
C LYS A 45 2.55 2.81 22.90
N GLU A 46 2.82 3.87 22.14
CA GLU A 46 2.33 5.21 22.41
C GLU A 46 0.82 5.31 22.28
N GLU A 47 0.23 4.65 21.28
CA GLU A 47 -1.22 4.52 21.09
C GLU A 47 -1.88 3.52 22.06
N LYS A 48 -1.10 2.91 22.97
CA LYS A 48 -1.58 1.95 23.96
C LYS A 48 -2.38 0.80 23.34
N VAL A 49 -1.94 0.31 22.19
CA VAL A 49 -2.55 -0.86 21.56
C VAL A 49 -2.43 -2.04 22.51
N SER A 50 -3.54 -2.70 22.79
CA SER A 50 -3.63 -3.82 23.73
C SER A 50 -4.43 -4.97 23.12
N THR A 51 -4.45 -6.12 23.79
CA THR A 51 -5.20 -7.30 23.35
C THR A 51 -6.69 -7.06 23.18
N SER A 52 -7.26 -6.08 23.92
CA SER A 52 -8.69 -5.72 23.80
C SER A 52 -9.03 -5.18 22.40
N HIS A 53 -8.08 -4.55 21.71
CA HIS A 53 -8.29 -4.05 20.35
C HIS A 53 -8.31 -5.15 19.26
N PHE A 54 -7.97 -6.39 19.64
CA PHE A 54 -8.03 -7.55 18.74
C PHE A 54 -9.24 -8.44 19.04
N ASN A 55 -10.10 -8.04 19.98
CA ASN A 55 -11.33 -8.77 20.26
C ASN A 55 -12.32 -8.56 19.11
N GLN A 56 -13.20 -9.55 18.95
CA GLN A 56 -14.28 -9.45 17.97
C GLN A 56 -15.21 -8.28 18.32
N SER A 57 -15.53 -7.47 17.31
CA SER A 57 -16.50 -6.39 17.39
C SER A 57 -17.65 -6.60 16.40
N SER A 58 -18.73 -5.86 16.54
CA SER A 58 -19.87 -5.90 15.60
C SER A 58 -19.52 -5.32 14.23
N GLY A 59 -18.47 -4.50 14.15
CA GLY A 59 -18.06 -3.77 12.93
C GLY A 59 -19.00 -2.63 12.53
N ILE A 60 -20.06 -2.37 13.33
CA ILE A 60 -21.08 -1.35 13.01
C ILE A 60 -20.65 0.06 13.43
N GLY A 61 -19.61 0.16 14.24
CA GLY A 61 -18.94 1.44 14.50
C GLY A 61 -19.34 2.17 15.79
N TYR A 62 -20.37 1.74 16.48
CA TYR A 62 -20.68 2.21 17.83
C TYR A 62 -19.89 1.38 18.84
N ASP A 63 -19.08 2.06 19.67
CA ASP A 63 -18.22 1.44 20.69
C ASP A 63 -17.18 0.44 20.14
N ASP A 64 -16.80 0.57 18.86
CA ASP A 64 -15.74 -0.22 18.27
C ASP A 64 -14.38 0.43 18.48
N ILE A 65 -13.81 0.18 19.65
CA ILE A 65 -12.51 0.72 20.05
C ILE A 65 -11.38 0.33 19.09
N SER A 66 -11.51 -0.82 18.43
CA SER A 66 -10.51 -1.32 17.49
C SER A 66 -10.49 -0.51 16.19
N ARG A 67 -11.68 -0.10 15.75
CA ARG A 67 -11.86 0.68 14.53
C ARG A 67 -11.25 2.08 14.62
N GLU A 68 -11.43 2.75 15.75
CA GLU A 68 -10.80 4.04 15.99
C GLU A 68 -9.30 3.91 16.19
N LYS A 69 -8.88 2.91 16.93
CA LYS A 69 -7.47 2.67 17.23
C LYS A 69 -6.64 2.36 15.98
N ILE A 70 -7.17 1.59 15.04
CA ILE A 70 -6.45 1.31 13.78
C ILE A 70 -6.29 2.56 12.93
N ASP A 71 -7.29 3.45 12.91
CA ASP A 71 -7.19 4.75 12.22
C ASP A 71 -6.08 5.62 12.82
N GLU A 72 -5.99 5.71 14.16
CA GLU A 72 -4.95 6.45 14.86
C GLU A 72 -3.55 5.90 14.53
N VAL A 73 -3.38 4.59 14.62
CA VAL A 73 -2.10 3.93 14.30
C VAL A 73 -1.68 4.19 12.85
N TYR A 74 -2.60 4.01 11.89
CA TYR A 74 -2.30 4.24 10.48
C TYR A 74 -1.99 5.71 10.18
N ALA A 75 -2.76 6.64 10.75
CA ALA A 75 -2.48 8.07 10.60
C ALA A 75 -1.04 8.39 11.03
N ARG A 76 -0.60 7.87 12.17
CA ARG A 76 0.77 8.08 12.67
C ARG A 76 1.84 7.38 11.83
N VAL A 77 1.62 6.14 11.44
CA VAL A 77 2.57 5.39 10.60
C VAL A 77 2.84 6.12 9.28
N PHE A 78 1.79 6.65 8.67
CA PHE A 78 1.87 7.38 7.39
C PHE A 78 2.06 8.88 7.54
N ARG A 79 2.20 9.39 8.77
CA ARG A 79 2.37 10.83 9.09
C ARG A 79 1.22 11.68 8.50
N ALA A 80 0.02 11.12 8.48
CA ALA A 80 -1.20 11.79 8.06
C ALA A 80 -1.94 12.37 9.27
N GLN A 81 -2.79 13.37 9.05
CA GLN A 81 -3.63 13.93 10.11
C GLN A 81 -4.71 12.95 10.56
N LYS A 82 -5.25 12.17 9.62
CA LYS A 82 -6.26 11.13 9.85
C LYS A 82 -6.09 10.00 8.86
N ALA A 83 -6.60 8.83 9.23
CA ALA A 83 -6.73 7.68 8.35
C ALA A 83 -8.15 7.11 8.45
N ALA A 84 -8.57 6.36 7.45
CA ALA A 84 -9.79 5.58 7.44
C ALA A 84 -9.45 4.15 6.97
N VAL A 85 -9.31 3.25 7.93
CA VAL A 85 -8.99 1.85 7.66
C VAL A 85 -10.26 1.01 7.82
N ARG A 86 -10.78 0.50 6.73
CA ARG A 86 -12.08 -0.19 6.72
C ARG A 86 -12.04 -1.45 5.88
N LEU A 87 -12.63 -2.52 6.38
CA LEU A 87 -12.80 -3.77 5.63
C LEU A 87 -13.70 -3.59 4.39
N GLN A 88 -14.53 -2.55 4.38
CA GLN A 88 -15.37 -2.19 3.23
C GLN A 88 -14.58 -1.69 2.03
N PHE A 89 -13.34 -1.26 2.20
CA PHE A 89 -12.41 -1.03 1.08
C PHE A 89 -11.86 -2.36 0.59
N VAL A 90 -12.57 -2.98 -0.33
CA VAL A 90 -12.30 -4.34 -0.80
C VAL A 90 -11.06 -4.46 -1.69
N SER A 91 -10.54 -3.34 -2.20
CA SER A 91 -9.37 -3.29 -3.08
C SER A 91 -8.67 -1.94 -3.02
N GLY A 92 -7.43 -1.88 -3.53
CA GLY A 92 -6.70 -0.62 -3.69
C GLY A 92 -7.42 0.34 -4.67
N THR A 93 -7.97 -0.18 -5.76
CA THR A 93 -8.79 0.60 -6.69
C THR A 93 -9.99 1.24 -5.98
N HIS A 94 -10.69 0.49 -5.14
CA HIS A 94 -11.83 1.02 -4.37
C HIS A 94 -11.38 2.15 -3.42
N ALA A 95 -10.27 1.99 -2.74
CA ALA A 95 -9.75 3.02 -1.84
C ALA A 95 -9.38 4.30 -2.61
N ILE A 96 -8.66 4.19 -3.73
CA ILE A 96 -8.28 5.33 -4.57
C ILE A 96 -9.52 5.99 -5.16
N SER A 97 -10.45 5.21 -5.69
CA SER A 97 -11.72 5.72 -6.26
C SER A 97 -12.51 6.50 -5.22
N SER A 98 -12.59 6.01 -4.00
CA SER A 98 -13.29 6.69 -2.90
C SER A 98 -12.69 8.07 -2.61
N VAL A 99 -11.36 8.19 -2.66
CA VAL A 99 -10.66 9.47 -2.49
C VAL A 99 -10.95 10.39 -3.67
N LEU A 100 -10.85 9.90 -4.91
CA LEU A 100 -11.10 10.70 -6.11
C LEU A 100 -12.54 11.25 -6.11
N PHE A 101 -13.53 10.41 -5.87
CA PHE A 101 -14.94 10.83 -5.77
C PHE A 101 -15.21 11.76 -4.58
N GLY A 102 -14.46 11.65 -3.51
CA GLY A 102 -14.57 12.54 -2.36
C GLY A 102 -14.06 13.96 -2.63
N ILE A 103 -13.04 14.09 -3.48
CA ILE A 103 -12.33 15.35 -3.74
C ILE A 103 -12.81 16.01 -5.04
N LEU A 104 -12.96 15.24 -6.11
CA LEU A 104 -13.22 15.72 -7.45
C LEU A 104 -14.73 15.76 -7.76
N ARG A 105 -15.10 16.68 -8.63
CA ARG A 105 -16.45 16.81 -9.20
C ARG A 105 -16.41 16.65 -10.72
N PRO A 106 -17.50 16.30 -11.37
CA PRO A 106 -17.59 16.30 -12.83
C PRO A 106 -17.15 17.66 -13.39
N GLY A 107 -16.17 17.61 -14.32
CA GLY A 107 -15.59 18.80 -14.93
C GLY A 107 -14.31 19.33 -14.25
N ASP A 108 -13.92 18.81 -13.10
CA ASP A 108 -12.62 19.13 -12.50
C ASP A 108 -11.47 18.55 -13.34
N LEU A 109 -10.32 19.21 -13.29
CA LEU A 109 -9.13 18.80 -14.00
C LEU A 109 -8.22 17.97 -13.07
N MET A 110 -7.86 16.76 -13.51
CA MET A 110 -6.87 15.93 -12.85
C MET A 110 -5.64 15.72 -13.74
N LEU A 111 -4.45 16.02 -13.23
CA LEU A 111 -3.19 15.82 -13.93
C LEU A 111 -2.41 14.63 -13.33
N SER A 112 -2.11 13.63 -14.15
CA SER A 112 -1.27 12.50 -13.77
C SER A 112 0.19 12.78 -14.15
N ILE A 113 0.98 13.20 -13.17
CA ILE A 113 2.38 13.62 -13.38
C ILE A 113 3.36 12.44 -13.48
N THR A 114 2.96 11.25 -13.11
CA THR A 114 3.80 10.03 -13.11
C THR A 114 3.53 9.11 -14.30
N GLY A 115 2.72 9.55 -15.26
CA GLY A 115 2.28 8.77 -16.41
C GLY A 115 0.82 8.31 -16.29
N GLN A 116 0.41 7.47 -17.22
CA GLN A 116 -0.96 6.99 -17.28
C GLN A 116 -1.31 6.18 -16.01
N PRO A 117 -2.48 6.40 -15.41
CA PRO A 117 -2.98 5.56 -14.33
C PRO A 117 -3.09 4.09 -14.78
N TYR A 118 -3.03 3.16 -13.83
CA TYR A 118 -3.17 1.75 -14.16
C TYR A 118 -4.61 1.42 -14.63
N ASP A 119 -4.76 0.37 -15.42
CA ASP A 119 -5.94 0.01 -16.19
C ASP A 119 -7.25 0.00 -15.39
N THR A 120 -7.26 -0.55 -14.19
CA THR A 120 -8.48 -0.62 -13.36
C THR A 120 -8.97 0.74 -12.85
N LEU A 121 -8.16 1.80 -12.93
CA LEU A 121 -8.58 3.17 -12.66
C LEU A 121 -9.11 3.89 -13.90
N GLU A 122 -8.80 3.43 -15.10
CA GLU A 122 -9.24 4.10 -16.34
C GLU A 122 -10.76 4.20 -16.44
N GLU A 123 -11.48 3.15 -16.03
CA GLU A 123 -12.95 3.16 -15.99
C GLU A 123 -13.47 4.13 -14.92
N VAL A 124 -12.82 4.19 -13.76
CA VAL A 124 -13.21 5.06 -12.64
C VAL A 124 -13.10 6.53 -13.02
N ILE A 125 -12.04 6.89 -13.74
CA ILE A 125 -11.72 8.26 -14.14
C ILE A 125 -12.29 8.63 -15.52
N GLY A 126 -12.95 7.68 -16.20
CA GLY A 126 -13.71 7.95 -17.43
C GLY A 126 -12.86 8.05 -18.70
N ILE A 127 -11.64 7.48 -18.73
CA ILE A 127 -10.83 7.40 -19.96
C ILE A 127 -11.42 6.40 -20.93
N THR A 128 -11.92 5.27 -20.43
CA THR A 128 -12.65 4.28 -21.22
C THR A 128 -14.15 4.54 -21.15
N VAL A 129 -14.83 4.45 -22.29
CA VAL A 129 -16.28 4.68 -22.38
C VAL A 129 -17.02 3.60 -21.60
N SER A 130 -17.26 3.86 -20.33
CA SER A 130 -18.23 3.10 -19.55
C SER A 130 -19.63 3.63 -19.82
N TYR A 131 -20.57 2.76 -20.06
CA TYR A 131 -22.00 3.07 -20.30
C TYR A 131 -22.73 3.67 -19.09
N THR A 132 -22.03 4.07 -18.06
CA THR A 132 -22.59 4.68 -16.86
C THR A 132 -22.36 6.18 -16.86
N HIS A 133 -23.40 6.95 -16.68
CA HIS A 133 -23.54 8.41 -16.75
C HIS A 133 -22.70 9.23 -15.73
N LEU A 134 -21.57 8.72 -15.27
CA LEU A 134 -20.63 9.45 -14.41
C LEU A 134 -19.50 9.98 -15.29
N THR A 135 -19.69 11.13 -15.87
CA THR A 135 -18.58 11.90 -16.45
C THR A 135 -17.71 12.41 -15.31
N LEU A 136 -16.60 11.72 -15.06
CA LEU A 136 -15.55 12.17 -14.17
C LEU A 136 -14.61 13.16 -14.89
N PRO A 137 -13.67 13.78 -14.15
CA PRO A 137 -12.85 14.89 -14.63
C PRO A 137 -12.04 14.52 -15.87
N THR A 138 -11.78 15.51 -16.71
CA THR A 138 -10.89 15.34 -17.86
C THR A 138 -9.45 15.15 -17.38
N ILE A 139 -8.81 14.03 -17.78
CA ILE A 139 -7.44 13.72 -17.38
C ILE A 139 -6.49 14.10 -18.52
N TYR A 140 -5.44 14.82 -18.16
CA TYR A 140 -4.29 15.02 -19.01
C TYR A 140 -3.11 14.25 -18.44
N SER A 141 -2.52 13.34 -19.21
CA SER A 141 -1.22 12.75 -18.97
C SER A 141 -0.16 13.58 -19.67
N VAL A 142 0.90 13.91 -18.98
CA VAL A 142 2.11 14.54 -19.55
C VAL A 142 3.10 13.45 -19.90
#